data_d272b80d97777797cd0d302ed42e0cbb
#
_entry.id   d272b80d97777797cd0d302ed42e0cbb
#
_cell.length_a   1.000
_cell.length_b   1.000
_cell.length_c   1.000
_cell.angle_alpha   90.00
_cell.angle_beta   90.00
_cell.angle_gamma   90.00
#
_symmetry.space_group_name_H-M   'P 1'
#
loop_
_entity.id
_entity.type
_entity.pdbx_description
1 polymer ?
#
loop_
_entity_poly.entity_id
_entity_poly.type
_entity_poly.pdbx_seq_one_letter_code
_entity_poly.pdbx_strand_id
1 'polypeptide(L)'
;GARSRLTLDLNGPVGPPGVAPPSMSEKRVTLADIALKAEVHVTTVSLALRNHPRLPETTRRRIQALAQKMGYTPDPLLRALVAYRGGVIQRRNTPTLAYITNWATRWGWKKVTAHPDFYAGALEKANELGYKLDHFWMREEGMSQKRLSQILYSRGINGLIIASHGREMGDALSFEWENFSSVKIDYFPHQPALHNVTNNQCDIARLAMQKVITAGYRRIGFVMHRGWDHAVDHLWTAGYLCEQQVLAPQERIPAHLFPEPEPVERWLNESKSKVLPEPAAFEAWFNTYRPEVVISKASFVLPLFKKMGLCVPRDVAFVDVFLGDTQGATAGVWQNHTTVGALAVEILAGQLQHNKFGVPKIPTTTYVEGTWHDGATCPPRA
;
A
#
# COMPACT_ATOMS: atom_id res chain seq x y z
N GLY A 1 -13.20 -41.98 46.82
CA GLY A 1 -12.54 -41.03 45.99
C GLY A 1 -13.14 -39.66 46.15
N ALA A 2 -12.46 -38.76 46.85
CA ALA A 2 -12.90 -37.39 47.12
C ALA A 2 -12.64 -36.48 45.89
N ARG A 3 -13.68 -35.82 45.39
CA ARG A 3 -13.58 -34.72 44.43
C ARG A 3 -13.40 -33.41 45.20
N SER A 4 -12.20 -32.83 45.12
CA SER A 4 -11.94 -31.48 45.61
C SER A 4 -12.45 -30.46 44.53
N ARG A 5 -13.43 -29.64 44.90
CA ARG A 5 -13.88 -28.49 44.15
C ARG A 5 -13.00 -27.30 44.54
N LEU A 6 -12.22 -26.76 43.62
CA LEU A 6 -11.63 -25.44 43.75
C LEU A 6 -12.71 -24.40 43.43
N THR A 7 -13.17 -23.68 44.43
CA THR A 7 -13.96 -22.44 44.27
C THR A 7 -12.99 -21.27 44.12
N LEU A 8 -13.03 -20.62 42.96
CA LEU A 8 -12.36 -19.32 42.72
C LEU A 8 -13.24 -18.22 43.33
N ASP A 9 -12.72 -17.57 44.35
CA ASP A 9 -13.32 -16.38 44.94
C ASP A 9 -13.01 -15.15 44.07
N LEU A 10 -14.03 -14.58 43.40
CA LEU A 10 -13.95 -13.45 42.51
C LEU A 10 -14.55 -12.18 43.13
N ASN A 11 -14.11 -11.78 44.32
CA ASN A 11 -14.53 -10.50 44.89
C ASN A 11 -13.41 -9.87 45.73
N GLY A 12 -12.59 -9.06 45.06
CA GLY A 12 -11.72 -8.08 45.67
C GLY A 12 -11.44 -6.97 44.68
N PRO A 13 -11.70 -5.70 44.97
CA PRO A 13 -11.38 -4.60 44.07
C PRO A 13 -9.89 -4.29 44.15
N VAL A 14 -9.10 -4.77 43.21
CA VAL A 14 -7.72 -4.29 43.00
C VAL A 14 -7.79 -3.06 42.12
N GLY A 15 -7.90 -1.89 42.74
CA GLY A 15 -7.62 -0.64 42.08
C GLY A 15 -6.12 -0.58 41.72
N PRO A 16 -5.74 -0.03 40.57
CA PRO A 16 -4.33 0.16 40.23
C PRO A 16 -3.67 1.08 41.28
N PRO A 17 -2.39 0.85 41.64
CA PRO A 17 -1.67 1.72 42.56
C PRO A 17 -1.68 3.15 42.01
N GLY A 18 -2.11 4.09 42.84
CA GLY A 18 -2.23 5.50 42.51
C GLY A 18 -0.92 6.05 41.98
N VAL A 19 -0.92 6.42 40.71
CA VAL A 19 0.14 7.27 40.13
C VAL A 19 -0.05 8.65 40.78
N ALA A 20 0.85 9.00 41.70
CA ALA A 20 0.92 10.33 42.27
C ALA A 20 1.00 11.35 41.12
N PRO A 21 0.27 12.49 41.16
CA PRO A 21 0.38 13.51 40.13
C PRO A 21 1.83 14.01 40.10
N PRO A 22 2.42 14.22 38.92
CA PRO A 22 3.79 14.72 38.81
C PRO A 22 3.90 16.07 39.54
N SER A 23 4.87 16.19 40.43
CA SER A 23 5.19 17.41 41.15
C SER A 23 5.42 18.53 40.16
N MET A 24 4.70 19.64 40.30
CA MET A 24 4.91 20.86 39.53
C MET A 24 6.30 21.43 39.78
N SER A 25 7.03 21.65 38.67
CA SER A 25 8.24 22.46 38.47
C SER A 25 9.58 21.73 38.34
N GLU A 26 9.70 20.78 37.41
CA GLU A 26 10.97 20.70 36.70
C GLU A 26 10.89 21.55 35.44
N LYS A 27 11.68 22.62 35.36
CA LYS A 27 11.72 23.54 34.22
C LYS A 27 12.16 22.77 32.98
N ARG A 28 11.20 22.46 32.11
CA ARG A 28 11.42 21.65 30.90
C ARG A 28 12.47 22.33 30.00
N VAL A 29 13.51 21.61 29.61
CA VAL A 29 14.56 22.12 28.73
C VAL A 29 13.94 22.50 27.38
N THR A 30 14.23 23.72 26.93
CA THR A 30 13.72 24.28 25.67
C THR A 30 14.80 24.30 24.59
N LEU A 31 14.40 24.53 23.32
CA LEU A 31 15.35 24.76 22.22
C LEU A 31 16.25 25.97 22.48
N ALA A 32 15.74 26.98 23.17
CA ALA A 32 16.53 28.20 23.54
C ALA A 32 17.63 27.87 24.56
N ASP A 33 17.35 26.99 25.53
CA ASP A 33 18.34 26.55 26.51
C ASP A 33 19.50 25.78 25.85
N ILE A 34 19.16 24.93 24.87
CA ILE A 34 20.17 24.22 24.07
C ILE A 34 20.96 25.17 23.20
N ALA A 35 20.30 26.15 22.55
CA ALA A 35 20.94 27.14 21.70
C ALA A 35 21.94 27.98 22.46
N LEU A 36 21.55 28.43 23.66
CA LEU A 36 22.43 29.19 24.56
C LEU A 36 23.66 28.36 24.95
N LYS A 37 23.49 27.10 25.32
CA LYS A 37 24.57 26.21 25.76
C LYS A 37 25.46 25.71 24.62
N ALA A 38 24.90 25.63 23.40
CA ALA A 38 25.64 25.26 22.19
C ALA A 38 26.29 26.44 21.49
N GLU A 39 26.02 27.67 21.94
CA GLU A 39 26.47 28.93 21.34
C GLU A 39 26.08 29.05 19.86
N VAL A 40 24.84 28.68 19.55
CA VAL A 40 24.28 28.76 18.19
C VAL A 40 22.87 29.36 18.22
N HIS A 41 22.40 29.79 17.07
CA HIS A 41 21.01 30.27 16.96
C HIS A 41 20.00 29.14 17.14
N VAL A 42 18.80 29.43 17.69
CA VAL A 42 17.72 28.46 17.93
C VAL A 42 17.34 27.71 16.65
N THR A 43 17.37 28.35 15.49
CA THR A 43 17.13 27.71 14.20
C THR A 43 18.18 26.63 13.88
N THR A 44 19.44 26.83 14.26
CA THR A 44 20.51 25.83 14.09
C THR A 44 20.24 24.61 14.95
N VAL A 45 19.81 24.79 16.21
CA VAL A 45 19.38 23.68 17.08
C VAL A 45 18.22 22.92 16.47
N SER A 46 17.20 23.64 16.01
CA SER A 46 16.02 23.06 15.38
C SER A 46 16.38 22.24 14.12
N LEU A 47 17.30 22.73 13.30
CA LEU A 47 17.80 22.00 12.12
C LEU A 47 18.64 20.79 12.51
N ALA A 48 19.48 20.90 13.53
CA ALA A 48 20.31 19.80 14.02
C ALA A 48 19.47 18.65 14.59
N LEU A 49 18.48 18.96 15.42
CA LEU A 49 17.56 17.97 16.02
C LEU A 49 16.66 17.27 14.98
N ARG A 50 16.38 17.93 13.87
CA ARG A 50 15.64 17.37 12.73
C ARG A 50 16.55 16.69 11.70
N ASN A 51 17.84 16.57 11.98
CA ASN A 51 18.84 15.97 11.10
C ASN A 51 18.93 16.61 9.70
N HIS A 52 18.69 17.94 9.62
CA HIS A 52 18.59 18.64 8.34
C HIS A 52 19.96 18.69 7.61
N PRO A 53 20.03 18.35 6.29
CA PRO A 53 21.29 18.20 5.55
C PRO A 53 22.08 19.52 5.36
N ARG A 54 21.46 20.68 5.53
CA ARG A 54 22.15 21.98 5.47
C ARG A 54 23.20 22.19 6.56
N LEU A 55 23.17 21.37 7.62
CA LEU A 55 24.18 21.44 8.68
C LEU A 55 25.22 20.34 8.50
N PRO A 56 26.53 20.63 8.69
CA PRO A 56 27.54 19.60 8.72
C PRO A 56 27.26 18.54 9.76
N GLU A 57 27.59 17.28 9.44
CA GLU A 57 27.30 16.14 10.32
C GLU A 57 27.89 16.28 11.71
N THR A 58 29.13 16.84 11.79
CA THR A 58 29.82 17.13 13.06
C THR A 58 29.02 18.08 13.93
N THR A 59 28.46 19.14 13.37
CA THR A 59 27.62 20.11 14.08
C THR A 59 26.30 19.47 14.53
N ARG A 60 25.68 18.66 13.68
CA ARG A 60 24.43 17.94 14.03
C ARG A 60 24.65 17.01 15.22
N ARG A 61 25.68 16.16 15.15
CA ARG A 61 26.02 15.21 16.24
C ARG A 61 26.33 15.93 17.55
N ARG A 62 27.07 17.01 17.50
CA ARG A 62 27.40 17.84 18.69
C ARG A 62 26.16 18.37 19.38
N ILE A 63 25.23 18.94 18.62
CA ILE A 63 24.01 19.54 19.16
C ILE A 63 23.05 18.45 19.66
N GLN A 64 22.92 17.33 18.96
CA GLN A 64 22.08 16.19 19.37
C GLN A 64 22.59 15.57 20.69
N ALA A 65 23.89 15.36 20.81
CA ALA A 65 24.49 14.87 22.05
C ALA A 65 24.26 15.82 23.23
N LEU A 66 24.41 17.15 22.99
CA LEU A 66 24.13 18.15 24.01
C LEU A 66 22.65 18.16 24.44
N ALA A 67 21.70 18.05 23.49
CA ALA A 67 20.28 17.99 23.78
C ALA A 67 19.94 16.76 24.62
N GLN A 68 20.51 15.60 24.28
CA GLN A 68 20.35 14.37 25.05
C GLN A 68 20.90 14.51 26.47
N LYS A 69 22.11 15.08 26.62
CA LYS A 69 22.74 15.31 27.93
C LYS A 69 21.93 16.28 28.80
N MET A 70 21.20 17.22 28.19
CA MET A 70 20.34 18.18 28.89
C MET A 70 18.94 17.60 29.19
N GLY A 71 18.62 16.38 28.75
CA GLY A 71 17.30 15.77 28.96
C GLY A 71 16.20 16.38 28.10
N TYR A 72 16.53 16.96 26.94
CA TYR A 72 15.55 17.54 26.04
C TYR A 72 14.69 16.44 25.42
N THR A 73 13.37 16.53 25.61
CA THR A 73 12.38 15.69 24.93
C THR A 73 11.52 16.57 24.02
N PRO A 74 11.45 16.25 22.70
CA PRO A 74 10.56 16.97 21.79
C PRO A 74 9.11 16.92 22.24
N ASP A 75 8.41 18.06 22.22
CA ASP A 75 6.98 18.10 22.55
C ASP A 75 6.13 17.77 21.32
N PRO A 76 5.35 16.67 21.35
CA PRO A 76 4.46 16.32 20.25
C PRO A 76 3.36 17.38 19.99
N LEU A 77 2.88 18.05 21.06
CA LEU A 77 1.86 19.11 20.95
C LEU A 77 2.43 20.37 20.29
N LEU A 78 3.67 20.75 20.58
CA LEU A 78 4.34 21.85 19.90
C LEU A 78 4.58 21.54 18.42
N ARG A 79 4.86 20.29 18.06
CA ARG A 79 4.94 19.86 16.65
C ARG A 79 3.59 20.02 15.93
N ALA A 80 2.52 19.54 16.55
CA ALA A 80 1.17 19.69 16.00
C ALA A 80 0.78 21.17 15.85
N LEU A 81 1.13 22.02 16.83
CA LEU A 81 0.86 23.45 16.79
C LEU A 81 1.65 24.19 15.70
N VAL A 82 2.91 23.79 15.48
CA VAL A 82 3.73 24.35 14.38
C VAL A 82 3.20 23.92 13.03
N ALA A 83 2.72 22.67 12.90
CA ALA A 83 2.04 22.19 11.70
C ALA A 83 0.73 22.97 11.47
N TYR A 84 -0.05 23.19 12.52
CA TYR A 84 -1.30 23.98 12.47
C TYR A 84 -1.04 25.44 12.11
N ARG A 85 -0.07 26.11 12.73
CA ARG A 85 0.33 27.49 12.38
C ARG A 85 0.89 27.61 10.97
N GLY A 86 1.54 26.57 10.46
CA GLY A 86 1.99 26.49 9.07
C GLY A 86 0.83 26.52 8.06
N GLY A 87 -0.36 26.07 8.45
CA GLY A 87 -1.58 26.12 7.63
C GLY A 87 -2.31 27.48 7.67
N VAL A 88 -2.11 28.29 8.72
CA VAL A 88 -2.75 29.61 8.87
C VAL A 88 -1.93 30.73 8.21
N ILE A 89 -0.62 30.56 8.08
CA ILE A 89 0.23 31.50 7.33
C ILE A 89 0.19 31.07 5.88
N GLN A 90 -0.48 31.79 5.00
CA GLN A 90 -0.38 31.63 3.55
C GLN A 90 1.10 31.62 3.15
N ARG A 91 1.70 30.43 3.03
CA ARG A 91 3.03 30.29 2.44
C ARG A 91 2.89 30.72 0.98
N ARG A 92 3.68 31.70 0.57
CA ARG A 92 3.75 32.13 -0.83
C ARG A 92 4.06 30.99 -1.80
N ASN A 93 4.57 29.83 -1.30
CA ASN A 93 4.79 28.59 -2.07
C ASN A 93 4.31 27.40 -1.26
N THR A 94 3.22 26.78 -1.70
CA THR A 94 2.76 25.47 -1.19
C THR A 94 3.82 24.41 -1.50
N PRO A 95 4.31 23.64 -0.50
CA PRO A 95 5.26 22.58 -0.76
C PRO A 95 4.64 21.52 -1.68
N THR A 96 5.43 21.06 -2.65
CA THR A 96 4.97 20.13 -3.68
C THR A 96 5.56 18.74 -3.45
N LEU A 97 4.74 17.71 -3.62
CA LEU A 97 5.13 16.30 -3.74
C LEU A 97 5.10 15.88 -5.21
N ALA A 98 6.02 15.02 -5.62
CA ALA A 98 6.06 14.47 -6.96
C ALA A 98 5.39 13.10 -7.01
N TYR A 99 4.41 12.92 -7.88
CA TYR A 99 3.83 11.64 -8.25
C TYR A 99 4.47 11.17 -9.55
N ILE A 100 5.34 10.16 -9.48
CA ILE A 100 6.22 9.77 -10.58
C ILE A 100 5.69 8.51 -11.25
N THR A 101 5.51 8.55 -12.55
CA THR A 101 5.04 7.42 -13.36
C THR A 101 6.02 7.09 -14.48
N ASN A 102 6.08 5.80 -14.86
CA ASN A 102 6.91 5.30 -15.95
C ASN A 102 6.09 4.35 -16.84
N TRP A 103 5.29 4.92 -17.71
CA TRP A 103 4.46 4.21 -18.70
C TRP A 103 4.85 4.62 -20.10
N ALA A 104 4.52 3.80 -21.09
CA ALA A 104 4.78 4.11 -22.50
C ALA A 104 4.18 5.46 -22.96
N THR A 105 3.09 5.88 -22.34
CA THR A 105 2.48 7.20 -22.55
C THR A 105 2.26 7.92 -21.22
N ARG A 106 2.26 9.25 -21.23
CA ARG A 106 2.09 10.11 -20.05
C ARG A 106 0.88 9.74 -19.18
N TRP A 107 -0.20 9.32 -19.82
CA TRP A 107 -1.47 9.02 -19.16
C TRP A 107 -1.86 7.53 -19.22
N GLY A 108 -0.92 6.65 -19.61
CA GLY A 108 -1.17 5.21 -19.74
C GLY A 108 -1.69 4.57 -18.45
N TRP A 109 -1.19 5.03 -17.32
CA TRP A 109 -1.62 4.57 -16.00
C TRP A 109 -3.11 4.80 -15.69
N LYS A 110 -3.73 5.83 -16.28
CA LYS A 110 -5.17 6.11 -16.08
C LYS A 110 -6.09 5.04 -16.66
N LYS A 111 -5.57 4.16 -17.50
CA LYS A 111 -6.31 3.05 -18.12
C LYS A 111 -6.22 1.75 -17.32
N VAL A 112 -5.48 1.72 -16.22
CA VAL A 112 -5.28 0.56 -15.36
C VAL A 112 -6.16 0.70 -14.12
N THR A 113 -6.90 -0.35 -13.78
CA THR A 113 -8.03 -0.32 -12.83
C THR A 113 -7.71 0.37 -11.49
N ALA A 114 -6.57 0.14 -10.87
CA ALA A 114 -6.25 0.64 -9.53
C ALA A 114 -5.59 2.04 -9.52
N HIS A 115 -4.87 2.38 -10.59
CA HIS A 115 -3.97 3.53 -10.59
C HIS A 115 -4.67 4.89 -10.52
N PRO A 116 -5.82 5.12 -11.18
CA PRO A 116 -6.59 6.36 -10.97
C PRO A 116 -6.98 6.57 -9.51
N ASP A 117 -7.37 5.50 -8.81
CA ASP A 117 -7.77 5.56 -7.41
C ASP A 117 -6.58 5.80 -6.48
N PHE A 118 -5.43 5.20 -6.75
CA PHE A 118 -4.17 5.52 -6.04
C PHE A 118 -3.85 7.01 -6.14
N TYR A 119 -3.93 7.57 -7.35
CA TYR A 119 -3.68 8.99 -7.56
C TYR A 119 -4.72 9.87 -6.87
N ALA A 120 -6.00 9.53 -6.96
CA ALA A 120 -7.08 10.28 -6.33
C ALA A 120 -6.91 10.35 -4.80
N GLY A 121 -6.64 9.21 -4.15
CA GLY A 121 -6.40 9.17 -2.71
C GLY A 121 -5.14 9.93 -2.30
N ALA A 122 -4.06 9.84 -3.09
CA ALA A 122 -2.85 10.61 -2.86
C ALA A 122 -3.08 12.13 -3.00
N LEU A 123 -3.84 12.54 -4.01
CA LEU A 123 -4.15 13.94 -4.25
C LEU A 123 -5.00 14.54 -3.12
N GLU A 124 -6.05 13.83 -2.70
CA GLU A 124 -6.92 14.24 -1.60
C GLU A 124 -6.12 14.40 -0.31
N LYS A 125 -5.32 13.41 0.06
CA LYS A 125 -4.51 13.43 1.29
C LYS A 125 -3.41 14.50 1.23
N ALA A 126 -2.77 14.70 0.07
CA ALA A 126 -1.80 15.77 -0.11
C ALA A 126 -2.42 17.14 0.16
N ASN A 127 -3.60 17.41 -0.41
CA ASN A 127 -4.34 18.65 -0.19
C ASN A 127 -4.74 18.83 1.30
N GLU A 128 -5.22 17.77 1.95
CA GLU A 128 -5.56 17.77 3.39
C GLU A 128 -4.35 18.16 4.26
N LEU A 129 -3.17 17.64 3.93
CA LEU A 129 -1.92 17.92 4.66
C LEU A 129 -1.23 19.22 4.21
N GLY A 130 -1.81 19.98 3.29
CA GLY A 130 -1.28 21.25 2.81
C GLY A 130 -0.13 21.11 1.81
N TYR A 131 -0.07 20.01 1.08
CA TYR A 131 0.85 19.79 -0.04
C TYR A 131 0.12 19.91 -1.37
N LYS A 132 0.86 20.31 -2.40
CA LYS A 132 0.46 20.17 -3.79
C LYS A 132 1.02 18.82 -4.31
N LEU A 133 0.26 18.11 -5.12
CA LEU A 133 0.71 16.88 -5.78
C LEU A 133 0.83 17.14 -7.28
N ASP A 134 2.06 17.09 -7.81
CA ASP A 134 2.33 17.25 -9.23
C ASP A 134 2.75 15.91 -9.86
N HIS A 135 2.19 15.62 -11.03
CA HIS A 135 2.52 14.43 -11.82
C HIS A 135 3.75 14.65 -12.69
N PHE A 136 4.72 13.74 -12.60
CA PHE A 136 5.93 13.69 -13.42
C PHE A 136 5.98 12.38 -14.20
N TRP A 137 6.18 12.49 -15.50
CA TRP A 137 6.30 11.34 -16.38
C TRP A 137 7.75 11.15 -16.80
N MET A 138 8.33 9.97 -16.46
CA MET A 138 9.76 9.70 -16.65
C MET A 138 10.19 9.60 -18.11
N ARG A 139 9.25 9.37 -19.04
CA ARG A 139 9.52 9.19 -20.48
C ARG A 139 9.23 10.43 -21.31
N GLU A 140 9.16 11.60 -20.69
CA GLU A 140 9.09 12.85 -21.43
C GLU A 140 10.32 12.99 -22.31
N GLU A 141 10.14 13.53 -23.52
CA GLU A 141 11.22 13.68 -24.49
C GLU A 141 12.43 14.42 -23.89
N GLY A 142 13.63 13.86 -24.07
CA GLY A 142 14.86 14.40 -23.49
C GLY A 142 14.98 14.26 -21.97
N MET A 143 14.07 13.53 -21.31
CA MET A 143 14.10 13.27 -19.85
C MET A 143 14.89 12.00 -19.55
N SER A 144 15.95 12.14 -18.73
CA SER A 144 16.59 11.00 -18.05
C SER A 144 16.24 11.02 -16.58
N GLN A 145 16.40 9.89 -15.89
CA GLN A 145 16.16 9.82 -14.45
C GLN A 145 17.03 10.80 -13.65
N LYS A 146 18.30 10.93 -14.05
CA LYS A 146 19.23 11.91 -13.47
C LYS A 146 18.74 13.34 -13.67
N ARG A 147 18.31 13.67 -14.90
CA ARG A 147 17.78 15.00 -15.21
C ARG A 147 16.50 15.29 -14.42
N LEU A 148 15.61 14.32 -14.28
CA LEU A 148 14.40 14.46 -13.47
C LEU A 148 14.76 14.71 -12.01
N SER A 149 15.70 13.96 -11.42
CA SER A 149 16.21 14.20 -10.07
C SER A 149 16.69 15.65 -9.88
N GLN A 150 17.47 16.16 -10.82
CA GLN A 150 17.99 17.54 -10.75
C GLN A 150 16.87 18.58 -10.85
N ILE A 151 15.89 18.38 -11.71
CA ILE A 151 14.72 19.25 -11.86
C ILE A 151 13.91 19.27 -10.55
N LEU A 152 13.62 18.11 -9.98
CA LEU A 152 12.87 18.00 -8.73
C LEU A 152 13.61 18.71 -7.59
N TYR A 153 14.89 18.42 -7.41
CA TYR A 153 15.72 19.03 -6.39
C TYR A 153 15.80 20.55 -6.53
N SER A 154 16.04 21.06 -7.75
CA SER A 154 16.14 22.52 -8.01
C SER A 154 14.82 23.26 -7.76
N ARG A 155 13.67 22.56 -7.91
CA ARG A 155 12.34 23.11 -7.59
C ARG A 155 11.97 22.99 -6.10
N GLY A 156 12.86 22.43 -5.27
CA GLY A 156 12.59 22.20 -3.86
C GLY A 156 11.59 21.07 -3.58
N ILE A 157 11.39 20.17 -4.55
CA ILE A 157 10.53 18.99 -4.41
C ILE A 157 11.36 17.85 -3.85
N ASN A 158 11.19 17.54 -2.58
CA ASN A 158 11.99 16.56 -1.85
C ASN A 158 11.20 15.30 -1.47
N GLY A 159 9.90 15.28 -1.73
CA GLY A 159 9.03 14.14 -1.47
C GLY A 159 8.58 13.48 -2.77
N LEU A 160 8.87 12.18 -2.91
CA LEU A 160 8.57 11.39 -4.11
C LEU A 160 7.61 10.25 -3.78
N ILE A 161 6.52 10.17 -4.54
CA ILE A 161 5.69 8.96 -4.62
C ILE A 161 6.05 8.26 -5.92
N ILE A 162 6.67 7.09 -5.81
CA ILE A 162 6.99 6.25 -6.96
C ILE A 162 5.77 5.36 -7.23
N ALA A 163 4.97 5.77 -8.21
CA ALA A 163 3.81 5.01 -8.63
C ALA A 163 4.23 3.74 -9.39
N SER A 164 3.30 2.83 -9.59
CA SER A 164 3.56 1.63 -10.36
C SER A 164 3.94 1.96 -11.80
N HIS A 165 4.76 1.10 -12.40
CA HIS A 165 5.30 1.26 -13.73
C HIS A 165 4.73 0.21 -14.69
N GLY A 166 4.76 0.48 -15.98
CA GLY A 166 4.57 -0.54 -17.00
C GLY A 166 5.67 -1.60 -16.89
N ARG A 167 5.33 -2.87 -17.01
CA ARG A 167 6.27 -3.99 -16.85
C ARG A 167 7.44 -3.93 -17.82
N GLU A 168 7.19 -3.44 -19.02
CA GLU A 168 8.18 -3.23 -20.08
C GLU A 168 9.21 -2.13 -19.73
N MET A 169 9.01 -1.41 -18.62
CA MET A 169 9.86 -0.27 -18.25
C MET A 169 11.06 -0.64 -17.38
N GLY A 170 11.20 -1.92 -17.03
CA GLY A 170 12.21 -2.39 -16.10
C GLY A 170 11.85 -2.14 -14.63
N ASP A 171 12.63 -2.74 -13.75
CA ASP A 171 12.39 -2.78 -12.31
C ASP A 171 13.40 -1.96 -11.49
N ALA A 172 14.35 -1.26 -12.15
CA ALA A 172 15.39 -0.46 -11.50
C ALA A 172 15.23 1.02 -11.76
N LEU A 173 15.36 1.81 -10.69
CA LEU A 173 15.36 3.27 -10.73
C LEU A 173 16.69 3.83 -10.20
N SER A 174 17.19 4.88 -10.83
CA SER A 174 18.43 5.55 -10.47
C SER A 174 18.21 7.05 -10.29
N PHE A 175 17.65 7.45 -9.14
CA PHE A 175 17.56 8.84 -8.71
C PHE A 175 18.74 9.18 -7.78
N GLU A 176 18.99 10.45 -7.57
CA GLU A 176 19.89 10.94 -6.50
C GLU A 176 19.14 10.87 -5.15
N TRP A 177 18.95 9.62 -4.66
CA TRP A 177 18.04 9.29 -3.55
C TRP A 177 18.34 10.04 -2.26
N GLU A 178 19.61 10.40 -2.01
CA GLU A 178 20.06 11.16 -0.85
C GLU A 178 19.37 12.52 -0.71
N ASN A 179 18.80 13.04 -1.78
CA ASN A 179 18.08 14.31 -1.81
C ASN A 179 16.58 14.19 -1.54
N PHE A 180 16.06 12.97 -1.45
CA PHE A 180 14.62 12.72 -1.43
C PHE A 180 14.17 11.80 -0.30
N SER A 181 13.01 12.11 0.28
CA SER A 181 12.17 11.15 0.96
C SER A 181 11.29 10.45 -0.06
N SER A 182 11.14 9.13 0.00
CA SER A 182 10.46 8.40 -1.06
C SER A 182 9.59 7.27 -0.50
N VAL A 183 8.42 7.10 -1.11
CA VAL A 183 7.50 5.99 -0.86
C VAL A 183 7.07 5.41 -2.20
N LYS A 184 7.01 4.10 -2.29
CA LYS A 184 6.51 3.39 -3.46
C LYS A 184 5.04 3.02 -3.26
N ILE A 185 4.26 3.04 -4.32
CA ILE A 185 2.92 2.47 -4.38
C ILE A 185 2.95 1.23 -5.27
N ASP A 186 2.25 0.18 -4.85
CA ASP A 186 2.11 -1.07 -5.58
C ASP A 186 3.42 -1.89 -5.60
N TYR A 187 3.53 -2.90 -6.48
CA TYR A 187 4.64 -3.84 -6.48
C TYR A 187 5.82 -3.41 -7.34
N PHE A 188 5.59 -2.64 -8.40
CA PHE A 188 6.66 -2.11 -9.26
C PHE A 188 6.97 -0.64 -8.95
N PRO A 189 8.23 -0.18 -9.14
CA PRO A 189 9.44 -0.93 -9.42
C PRO A 189 9.97 -1.68 -8.18
N HIS A 190 10.79 -2.73 -8.38
CA HIS A 190 11.37 -3.52 -7.30
C HIS A 190 12.67 -2.91 -6.73
N GLN A 191 13.44 -2.15 -7.53
CA GLN A 191 14.74 -1.59 -7.15
C GLN A 191 14.78 -0.06 -7.30
N PRO A 192 15.37 0.68 -6.31
CA PRO A 192 15.78 0.18 -5.00
C PRO A 192 14.59 -0.19 -4.13
N ALA A 193 14.81 -0.97 -3.08
CA ALA A 193 13.78 -1.30 -2.10
C ALA A 193 13.45 -0.06 -1.26
N LEU A 194 12.28 0.51 -1.48
CA LEU A 194 11.72 1.66 -0.75
C LEU A 194 10.64 1.21 0.23
N HIS A 195 10.27 2.08 1.17
CA HIS A 195 9.01 1.88 1.88
C HIS A 195 7.87 1.82 0.87
N ASN A 196 6.97 0.85 1.05
CA ASN A 196 5.93 0.54 0.09
C ASN A 196 4.55 0.59 0.72
N VAL A 197 3.55 1.03 -0.04
CA VAL A 197 2.14 0.90 0.30
C VAL A 197 1.44 0.18 -0.84
N THR A 198 0.74 -0.90 -0.54
CA THR A 198 0.04 -1.69 -1.55
C THR A 198 -1.13 -2.44 -0.96
N ASN A 199 -1.93 -3.06 -1.82
CA ASN A 199 -2.99 -3.97 -1.38
C ASN A 199 -2.39 -5.31 -0.92
N ASN A 200 -3.02 -5.91 0.10
CA ASN A 200 -2.67 -7.25 0.56
C ASN A 200 -3.33 -8.30 -0.35
N GLN A 201 -2.71 -8.58 -1.49
CA GLN A 201 -3.29 -9.46 -2.50
C GLN A 201 -3.48 -10.89 -1.99
N CYS A 202 -2.61 -11.37 -1.10
CA CYS A 202 -2.76 -12.67 -0.48
C CYS A 202 -4.03 -12.74 0.38
N ASP A 203 -4.23 -11.76 1.27
CA ASP A 203 -5.39 -11.75 2.16
C ASP A 203 -6.70 -11.41 1.41
N ILE A 204 -6.64 -10.65 0.31
CA ILE A 204 -7.80 -10.45 -0.56
C ILE A 204 -8.27 -11.80 -1.15
N ALA A 205 -7.34 -12.62 -1.67
CA ALA A 205 -7.69 -13.96 -2.18
C ALA A 205 -8.18 -14.88 -1.06
N ARG A 206 -7.54 -14.84 0.12
CA ARG A 206 -7.95 -15.60 1.30
C ARG A 206 -9.33 -15.18 1.78
N LEU A 207 -9.60 -13.88 1.88
CA LEU A 207 -10.90 -13.35 2.28
C LEU A 207 -12.01 -13.86 1.34
N ALA A 208 -11.81 -13.79 0.01
CA ALA A 208 -12.73 -14.32 -0.96
C ALA A 208 -12.98 -15.83 -0.75
N MET A 209 -11.91 -16.63 -0.58
CA MET A 209 -11.99 -18.06 -0.31
C MET A 209 -12.76 -18.36 0.98
N GLN A 210 -12.45 -17.70 2.08
CA GLN A 210 -13.11 -17.89 3.37
C GLN A 210 -14.60 -17.58 3.30
N LYS A 211 -14.98 -16.52 2.59
CA LYS A 211 -16.37 -16.12 2.40
C LYS A 211 -17.16 -17.17 1.60
N VAL A 212 -16.60 -17.66 0.50
CA VAL A 212 -17.28 -18.67 -0.30
C VAL A 212 -17.34 -20.04 0.39
N ILE A 213 -16.31 -20.42 1.16
CA ILE A 213 -16.31 -21.63 2.01
C ILE A 213 -17.41 -21.52 3.08
N THR A 214 -17.51 -20.38 3.75
CA THR A 214 -18.52 -20.09 4.75
C THR A 214 -19.94 -20.11 4.14
N ALA A 215 -20.08 -19.65 2.90
CA ALA A 215 -21.33 -19.68 2.15
C ALA A 215 -21.72 -21.10 1.67
N GLY A 216 -20.94 -22.13 1.98
CA GLY A 216 -21.26 -23.53 1.69
C GLY A 216 -20.67 -24.11 0.41
N TYR A 217 -19.89 -23.33 -0.34
CA TYR A 217 -19.20 -23.83 -1.55
C TYR A 217 -17.98 -24.67 -1.18
N ARG A 218 -17.70 -25.69 -1.98
CA ARG A 218 -16.56 -26.60 -1.77
C ARG A 218 -15.64 -26.67 -2.98
N ARG A 219 -16.17 -26.86 -4.17
CA ARG A 219 -15.38 -26.84 -5.41
C ARG A 219 -15.24 -25.39 -5.89
N ILE A 220 -14.17 -24.74 -5.43
CA ILE A 220 -13.91 -23.32 -5.66
C ILE A 220 -12.84 -23.19 -6.74
N GLY A 221 -13.17 -22.59 -7.86
CA GLY A 221 -12.24 -22.30 -8.94
C GLY A 221 -11.60 -20.93 -8.77
N PHE A 222 -10.36 -20.78 -9.20
CA PHE A 222 -9.63 -19.52 -9.22
C PHE A 222 -9.05 -19.29 -10.63
N VAL A 223 -9.32 -18.12 -11.20
CA VAL A 223 -8.88 -17.76 -12.55
C VAL A 223 -8.16 -16.41 -12.50
N MET A 224 -6.88 -16.40 -12.89
CA MET A 224 -6.07 -15.18 -12.80
C MET A 224 -5.10 -15.06 -13.97
N HIS A 225 -4.80 -13.81 -14.37
CA HIS A 225 -3.77 -13.54 -15.35
C HIS A 225 -2.38 -13.83 -14.75
N ARG A 226 -1.62 -14.74 -15.41
CA ARG A 226 -0.30 -15.19 -14.93
C ARG A 226 0.67 -14.05 -14.67
N GLY A 227 0.73 -13.11 -15.58
CA GLY A 227 1.62 -11.97 -15.41
C GLY A 227 1.16 -11.01 -14.30
N TRP A 228 -0.12 -10.95 -13.95
CA TRP A 228 -0.57 -10.16 -12.77
C TRP A 228 -0.20 -10.87 -11.48
N ASP A 229 -0.39 -12.17 -11.43
CA ASP A 229 0.02 -12.99 -10.29
C ASP A 229 1.52 -12.91 -10.06
N HIS A 230 2.31 -13.03 -11.13
CA HIS A 230 3.77 -12.85 -11.07
C HIS A 230 4.17 -11.46 -10.59
N ALA A 231 3.48 -10.40 -11.04
CA ALA A 231 3.79 -9.02 -10.67
C ALA A 231 3.65 -8.72 -9.17
N VAL A 232 2.85 -9.52 -8.47
CA VAL A 232 2.61 -9.41 -7.03
C VAL A 232 3.21 -10.60 -6.27
N ASP A 233 4.33 -11.15 -6.75
CA ASP A 233 5.07 -12.25 -6.14
C ASP A 233 4.20 -13.49 -5.86
N HIS A 234 3.27 -13.80 -6.78
CA HIS A 234 2.32 -14.91 -6.71
C HIS A 234 1.36 -14.88 -5.51
N LEU A 235 1.14 -13.71 -4.92
CA LEU A 235 0.31 -13.57 -3.72
C LEU A 235 -1.16 -13.92 -3.95
N TRP A 236 -1.70 -13.73 -5.17
CA TRP A 236 -3.05 -14.20 -5.52
C TRP A 236 -3.18 -15.71 -5.40
N THR A 237 -2.28 -16.42 -6.10
CA THR A 237 -2.24 -17.89 -6.08
C THR A 237 -1.90 -18.42 -4.69
N ALA A 238 -0.98 -17.77 -3.96
CA ALA A 238 -0.61 -18.16 -2.60
C ALA A 238 -1.81 -18.09 -1.65
N GLY A 239 -2.60 -17.02 -1.68
CA GLY A 239 -3.80 -16.88 -0.86
C GLY A 239 -4.85 -17.94 -1.18
N TYR A 240 -5.10 -18.20 -2.46
CA TYR A 240 -6.00 -19.24 -2.91
C TYR A 240 -5.56 -20.64 -2.45
N LEU A 241 -4.30 -21.01 -2.67
CA LEU A 241 -3.78 -22.33 -2.29
C LEU A 241 -3.75 -22.53 -0.77
N CYS A 242 -3.47 -21.48 -0.01
CA CYS A 242 -3.47 -21.52 1.46
C CYS A 242 -4.85 -21.96 1.97
N GLU A 243 -5.91 -21.32 1.50
CA GLU A 243 -7.28 -21.61 1.96
C GLU A 243 -7.82 -22.95 1.42
N GLN A 244 -7.27 -23.50 0.36
CA GLN A 244 -7.66 -24.84 -0.11
C GLN A 244 -7.27 -25.95 0.89
N GLN A 245 -6.35 -25.68 1.83
CA GLN A 245 -5.94 -26.70 2.80
C GLN A 245 -7.07 -27.17 3.73
N VAL A 246 -8.10 -26.35 3.95
CA VAL A 246 -9.27 -26.72 4.75
C VAL A 246 -10.28 -27.57 3.98
N LEU A 247 -10.16 -27.66 2.63
CA LEU A 247 -11.02 -28.46 1.78
C LEU A 247 -10.48 -29.89 1.67
N ALA A 248 -11.40 -30.84 1.50
CA ALA A 248 -11.00 -32.22 1.22
C ALA A 248 -10.19 -32.32 -0.09
N PRO A 249 -9.19 -33.21 -0.19
CA PRO A 249 -8.33 -33.29 -1.38
C PRO A 249 -9.07 -33.37 -2.71
N GLN A 250 -10.20 -34.11 -2.76
CA GLN A 250 -11.02 -34.25 -3.95
C GLN A 250 -11.85 -33.02 -4.33
N GLU A 251 -11.96 -32.04 -3.43
CA GLU A 251 -12.65 -30.77 -3.66
C GLU A 251 -11.69 -29.67 -4.16
N ARG A 252 -10.38 -29.88 -4.03
CA ARG A 252 -9.35 -28.91 -4.41
C ARG A 252 -9.24 -28.83 -5.92
N ILE A 253 -9.30 -27.60 -6.43
CA ILE A 253 -9.21 -27.30 -7.85
C ILE A 253 -7.89 -26.57 -8.14
N PRO A 254 -7.08 -26.98 -9.13
CA PRO A 254 -5.91 -26.20 -9.52
C PRO A 254 -6.34 -24.85 -10.11
N ALA A 255 -5.58 -23.81 -9.78
CA ALA A 255 -5.82 -22.48 -10.35
C ALA A 255 -5.67 -22.51 -11.88
N HIS A 256 -6.58 -21.83 -12.58
CA HIS A 256 -6.46 -21.59 -14.01
C HIS A 256 -5.73 -20.27 -14.25
N LEU A 257 -4.42 -20.35 -14.47
CA LEU A 257 -3.59 -19.19 -14.78
C LEU A 257 -3.41 -19.05 -16.29
N PHE A 258 -3.75 -17.90 -16.83
CA PHE A 258 -3.65 -17.61 -18.26
C PHE A 258 -2.75 -16.38 -18.55
N PRO A 259 -2.12 -16.27 -19.73
CA PRO A 259 -2.00 -17.31 -20.74
C PRO A 259 -1.16 -18.50 -20.26
N GLU A 260 -1.00 -19.52 -21.09
CA GLU A 260 -0.15 -20.66 -20.83
C GLU A 260 1.27 -20.20 -20.44
N PRO A 261 2.03 -21.02 -19.63
CA PRO A 261 3.31 -20.59 -19.08
C PRO A 261 4.37 -20.32 -20.15
N GLU A 262 4.29 -20.97 -21.30
CA GLU A 262 5.26 -20.81 -22.39
C GLU A 262 4.59 -20.23 -23.64
N PRO A 263 5.27 -19.33 -24.37
CA PRO A 263 6.55 -18.71 -24.02
C PRO A 263 6.40 -17.64 -22.92
N VAL A 264 7.41 -17.53 -22.06
CA VAL A 264 7.41 -16.63 -20.89
C VAL A 264 7.22 -15.16 -21.31
N GLU A 265 7.82 -14.74 -22.42
CA GLU A 265 7.72 -13.37 -22.94
C GLU A 265 6.28 -12.93 -23.22
N ARG A 266 5.39 -13.87 -23.52
CA ARG A 266 3.99 -13.60 -23.83
C ARG A 266 3.26 -12.93 -22.68
N TRP A 267 3.54 -13.35 -21.45
CA TRP A 267 2.85 -12.80 -20.26
C TRP A 267 3.71 -11.86 -19.42
N LEU A 268 5.05 -11.95 -19.51
CA LEU A 268 5.94 -10.99 -18.85
C LEU A 268 5.92 -9.62 -19.52
N ASN A 269 5.94 -9.58 -20.87
CA ASN A 269 6.06 -8.33 -21.64
C ASN A 269 4.71 -7.75 -22.06
N GLU A 270 3.64 -8.54 -21.98
CA GLU A 270 2.32 -8.03 -22.34
C GLU A 270 1.69 -7.29 -21.14
N SER A 271 1.93 -5.97 -21.08
CA SER A 271 1.20 -5.03 -20.20
C SER A 271 -0.29 -4.89 -20.59
N LYS A 272 -0.80 -5.83 -21.39
CA LYS A 272 -2.09 -5.69 -22.02
C LYS A 272 -3.19 -6.29 -21.17
N SER A 273 -3.97 -5.41 -20.56
CA SER A 273 -5.32 -5.68 -20.05
C SER A 273 -6.27 -6.40 -21.06
N LYS A 274 -5.77 -6.76 -22.24
CA LYS A 274 -6.49 -7.43 -23.33
C LYS A 274 -6.24 -8.93 -23.41
N VAL A 275 -5.30 -9.48 -22.66
CA VAL A 275 -5.10 -10.93 -22.63
C VAL A 275 -6.24 -11.52 -21.79
N LEU A 276 -7.10 -12.26 -22.45
CA LEU A 276 -8.19 -13.00 -21.84
C LEU A 276 -7.84 -14.50 -21.79
N PRO A 277 -8.48 -15.28 -20.93
CA PRO A 277 -8.33 -16.72 -20.95
C PRO A 277 -8.67 -17.27 -22.33
N GLU A 278 -7.87 -18.24 -22.82
CA GLU A 278 -8.17 -18.96 -24.05
C GLU A 278 -9.47 -19.75 -23.83
N PRO A 279 -10.53 -19.52 -24.65
CA PRO A 279 -11.83 -20.12 -24.40
C PRO A 279 -11.82 -21.66 -24.33
N ALA A 280 -11.07 -22.32 -25.22
CA ALA A 280 -11.01 -23.78 -25.24
C ALA A 280 -10.29 -24.33 -23.99
N ALA A 281 -9.18 -23.70 -23.58
CA ALA A 281 -8.44 -24.09 -22.38
C ALA A 281 -9.27 -23.86 -21.10
N PHE A 282 -9.96 -22.74 -21.03
CA PHE A 282 -10.87 -22.43 -19.91
C PHE A 282 -12.03 -23.43 -19.84
N GLU A 283 -12.68 -23.73 -20.97
CA GLU A 283 -13.77 -24.68 -21.06
C GLU A 283 -13.34 -26.10 -20.65
N ALA A 284 -12.18 -26.55 -21.11
CA ALA A 284 -11.60 -27.84 -20.73
C ALA A 284 -11.35 -27.92 -19.21
N TRP A 285 -10.75 -26.86 -18.62
CA TRP A 285 -10.53 -26.77 -17.17
C TRP A 285 -11.87 -26.77 -16.42
N PHE A 286 -12.83 -25.95 -16.84
CA PHE A 286 -14.15 -25.85 -16.21
C PHE A 286 -14.90 -27.18 -16.23
N ASN A 287 -14.92 -27.87 -17.37
CA ASN A 287 -15.60 -29.17 -17.53
C ASN A 287 -14.90 -30.28 -16.73
N THR A 288 -13.59 -30.23 -16.59
CA THR A 288 -12.82 -31.21 -15.81
C THR A 288 -13.11 -31.08 -14.33
N TYR A 289 -13.01 -29.85 -13.79
CA TYR A 289 -13.08 -29.61 -12.35
C TYR A 289 -14.47 -29.22 -11.85
N ARG A 290 -15.38 -28.77 -12.73
CA ARG A 290 -16.75 -28.37 -12.42
C ARG A 290 -16.86 -27.49 -11.17
N PRO A 291 -16.24 -26.32 -11.14
CA PRO A 291 -16.31 -25.44 -10.00
C PRO A 291 -17.76 -25.01 -9.73
N GLU A 292 -18.14 -24.93 -8.47
CA GLU A 292 -19.44 -24.42 -8.01
C GLU A 292 -19.43 -22.88 -7.94
N VAL A 293 -18.27 -22.31 -7.73
CA VAL A 293 -18.01 -20.87 -7.72
C VAL A 293 -16.65 -20.59 -8.35
N VAL A 294 -16.52 -19.49 -9.06
CA VAL A 294 -15.24 -19.02 -9.62
C VAL A 294 -14.89 -17.66 -9.03
N ILE A 295 -13.72 -17.58 -8.45
CA ILE A 295 -13.10 -16.34 -7.95
C ILE A 295 -12.19 -15.83 -9.05
N SER A 296 -12.41 -14.59 -9.51
CA SER A 296 -11.65 -14.00 -10.61
C SER A 296 -11.92 -12.50 -10.72
N LYS A 297 -11.54 -11.89 -11.84
CA LYS A 297 -12.05 -10.60 -12.29
C LYS A 297 -13.22 -10.81 -13.25
N ALA A 298 -14.29 -10.04 -13.08
CA ALA A 298 -15.49 -10.15 -13.89
C ALA A 298 -15.22 -10.15 -15.41
N SER A 299 -14.35 -9.25 -15.88
CA SER A 299 -14.00 -9.14 -17.30
C SER A 299 -13.24 -10.35 -17.85
N PHE A 300 -12.67 -11.21 -17.00
CA PHE A 300 -11.96 -12.42 -17.44
C PHE A 300 -12.92 -13.58 -17.71
N VAL A 301 -13.91 -13.81 -16.85
CA VAL A 301 -14.68 -15.05 -16.87
C VAL A 301 -16.16 -14.88 -17.26
N LEU A 302 -16.80 -13.75 -16.95
CA LEU A 302 -18.23 -13.59 -17.28
C LEU A 302 -18.54 -13.68 -18.78
N PRO A 303 -17.71 -13.14 -19.68
CA PRO A 303 -17.91 -13.34 -21.12
C PRO A 303 -17.79 -14.80 -21.53
N LEU A 304 -16.93 -15.59 -20.88
CA LEU A 304 -16.75 -17.03 -21.14
C LEU A 304 -17.97 -17.83 -20.65
N PHE A 305 -18.47 -17.53 -19.46
CA PHE A 305 -19.72 -18.15 -18.96
C PHE A 305 -20.85 -17.91 -19.91
N LYS A 306 -21.04 -16.66 -20.37
CA LYS A 306 -22.06 -16.34 -21.37
C LYS A 306 -21.92 -17.17 -22.68
N LYS A 307 -20.65 -17.30 -23.16
CA LYS A 307 -20.36 -18.10 -24.37
C LYS A 307 -20.66 -19.59 -24.17
N MET A 308 -20.43 -20.11 -22.97
CA MET A 308 -20.73 -21.49 -22.58
C MET A 308 -22.21 -21.71 -22.23
N GLY A 309 -23.06 -20.68 -22.26
CA GLY A 309 -24.48 -20.77 -21.90
C GLY A 309 -24.74 -20.90 -20.40
N LEU A 310 -23.73 -20.60 -19.55
CA LEU A 310 -23.85 -20.68 -18.09
C LEU A 310 -24.47 -19.41 -17.52
N CYS A 311 -25.41 -19.58 -16.61
CA CYS A 311 -26.06 -18.49 -15.88
C CYS A 311 -25.47 -18.37 -14.46
N VAL A 312 -25.10 -17.14 -14.09
CA VAL A 312 -24.65 -16.81 -12.72
C VAL A 312 -25.87 -16.28 -11.94
N PRO A 313 -26.13 -16.76 -10.72
CA PRO A 313 -25.40 -17.79 -9.95
C PRO A 313 -25.95 -19.23 -10.14
N ARG A 314 -26.98 -19.44 -11.00
CA ARG A 314 -27.72 -20.69 -11.10
C ARG A 314 -26.85 -21.90 -11.43
N ASP A 315 -25.99 -21.77 -12.45
CA ASP A 315 -25.13 -22.87 -12.94
C ASP A 315 -23.73 -22.81 -12.31
N VAL A 316 -23.24 -21.62 -12.02
CA VAL A 316 -21.94 -21.33 -11.35
C VAL A 316 -22.04 -20.00 -10.64
N ALA A 317 -21.59 -19.91 -9.39
CA ALA A 317 -21.48 -18.66 -8.67
C ALA A 317 -20.19 -17.90 -9.09
N PHE A 318 -20.17 -16.59 -8.85
CA PHE A 318 -19.04 -15.74 -9.21
C PHE A 318 -18.69 -14.75 -8.10
N VAL A 319 -17.39 -14.57 -7.85
CA VAL A 319 -16.85 -13.60 -6.91
C VAL A 319 -15.77 -12.78 -7.61
N ASP A 320 -15.90 -11.45 -7.56
CA ASP A 320 -14.93 -10.52 -8.14
C ASP A 320 -13.93 -10.04 -7.08
N VAL A 321 -12.64 -10.36 -7.27
CA VAL A 321 -11.56 -9.84 -6.39
C VAL A 321 -11.04 -8.46 -6.83
N PHE A 322 -11.60 -7.91 -7.89
CA PHE A 322 -11.37 -6.54 -8.39
C PHE A 322 -12.69 -5.77 -8.44
N LEU A 323 -13.50 -5.90 -7.40
CA LEU A 323 -14.83 -5.30 -7.36
C LEU A 323 -14.75 -3.80 -7.70
N GLY A 324 -15.47 -3.39 -8.74
CA GLY A 324 -15.43 -2.00 -9.22
C GLY A 324 -16.59 -1.14 -8.72
N ASP A 325 -17.62 -1.77 -8.13
CA ASP A 325 -18.82 -1.11 -7.60
C ASP A 325 -19.35 -1.89 -6.40
N THR A 326 -19.50 -1.23 -5.27
CA THR A 326 -20.02 -1.80 -4.02
C THR A 326 -21.53 -1.73 -3.91
N GLN A 327 -22.20 -1.06 -4.84
CA GLN A 327 -23.67 -0.93 -4.89
C GLN A 327 -24.30 -1.94 -5.88
N GLY A 328 -23.49 -2.65 -6.63
CA GLY A 328 -23.94 -3.62 -7.64
C GLY A 328 -24.34 -4.97 -7.05
N ALA A 329 -24.85 -5.84 -7.92
CA ALA A 329 -25.26 -7.20 -7.56
C ALA A 329 -24.11 -8.22 -7.46
N THR A 330 -22.88 -7.81 -7.80
CA THR A 330 -21.71 -8.69 -7.81
C THR A 330 -21.13 -8.84 -6.41
N ALA A 331 -21.02 -10.09 -5.94
CA ALA A 331 -20.27 -10.39 -4.72
C ALA A 331 -18.77 -10.26 -4.98
N GLY A 332 -18.02 -9.77 -4.02
CA GLY A 332 -16.58 -9.65 -4.22
C GLY A 332 -15.83 -8.87 -3.14
N VAL A 333 -14.57 -8.58 -3.44
CA VAL A 333 -13.68 -7.85 -2.54
C VAL A 333 -13.35 -6.48 -3.16
N TRP A 334 -13.72 -5.45 -2.44
CA TRP A 334 -13.30 -4.07 -2.71
C TRP A 334 -11.92 -3.84 -2.15
N GLN A 335 -10.97 -3.41 -2.98
CA GLN A 335 -9.56 -3.35 -2.61
C GLN A 335 -9.12 -2.06 -1.90
N ASN A 336 -10.01 -1.08 -1.74
CA ASN A 336 -9.72 0.19 -1.05
C ASN A 336 -8.51 0.95 -1.65
N HIS A 337 -8.42 1.04 -2.97
CA HIS A 337 -7.27 1.62 -3.68
C HIS A 337 -6.99 3.07 -3.30
N THR A 338 -8.00 3.89 -3.04
CA THR A 338 -7.83 5.28 -2.60
C THR A 338 -7.07 5.38 -1.29
N THR A 339 -7.28 4.42 -0.38
CA THR A 339 -6.56 4.34 0.91
C THR A 339 -5.06 4.09 0.69
N VAL A 340 -4.68 3.30 -0.31
CA VAL A 340 -3.26 3.09 -0.66
C VAL A 340 -2.57 4.41 -0.99
N GLY A 341 -3.19 5.22 -1.85
CA GLY A 341 -2.66 6.54 -2.21
C GLY A 341 -2.57 7.49 -1.03
N ALA A 342 -3.60 7.53 -0.19
CA ALA A 342 -3.65 8.37 1.00
C ALA A 342 -2.53 8.01 2.00
N LEU A 343 -2.38 6.72 2.33
CA LEU A 343 -1.33 6.24 3.24
C LEU A 343 0.09 6.50 2.69
N ALA A 344 0.30 6.41 1.38
CA ALA A 344 1.59 6.75 0.79
C ALA A 344 1.97 8.21 1.07
N VAL A 345 1.02 9.14 0.99
CA VAL A 345 1.25 10.54 1.33
C VAL A 345 1.50 10.73 2.83
N GLU A 346 0.76 10.06 3.70
CA GLU A 346 0.96 10.13 5.16
C GLU A 346 2.37 9.66 5.56
N ILE A 347 2.81 8.53 5.04
CA ILE A 347 4.16 8.00 5.28
C ILE A 347 5.22 8.96 4.75
N LEU A 348 5.04 9.48 3.53
CA LEU A 348 5.96 10.43 2.92
C LEU A 348 6.06 11.74 3.72
N ALA A 349 4.92 12.29 4.14
CA ALA A 349 4.86 13.48 4.99
C ALA A 349 5.60 13.25 6.32
N GLY A 350 5.42 12.09 6.94
CA GLY A 350 6.16 11.68 8.13
C GLY A 350 7.68 11.63 7.90
N GLN A 351 8.13 11.06 6.78
CA GLN A 351 9.54 11.05 6.41
C GLN A 351 10.11 12.46 6.24
N LEU A 352 9.40 13.33 5.52
CA LEU A 352 9.79 14.72 5.31
C LEU A 352 9.88 15.50 6.62
N GLN A 353 8.93 15.32 7.54
CA GLN A 353 8.93 15.96 8.86
C GLN A 353 10.14 15.54 9.71
N HIS A 354 10.61 14.31 9.53
CA HIS A 354 11.76 13.75 10.23
C HIS A 354 13.08 13.87 9.45
N ASN A 355 13.09 14.51 8.28
CA ASN A 355 14.22 14.62 7.35
C ASN A 355 14.87 13.26 7.05
N LYS A 356 14.05 12.24 6.84
CA LYS A 356 14.50 10.90 6.44
C LYS A 356 14.65 10.87 4.92
N PHE A 357 15.86 11.08 4.45
CA PHE A 357 16.21 11.04 3.03
C PHE A 357 16.97 9.76 2.69
N GLY A 358 16.99 9.45 1.41
CA GLY A 358 17.72 8.31 0.86
C GLY A 358 16.93 7.01 0.85
N VAL A 359 17.61 5.96 0.40
CA VAL A 359 17.07 4.59 0.41
C VAL A 359 17.05 4.08 1.85
N PRO A 360 15.93 3.55 2.36
CA PRO A 360 15.86 3.06 3.72
C PRO A 360 16.76 1.84 3.92
N LYS A 361 17.46 1.74 5.06
CA LYS A 361 18.27 0.56 5.41
C LYS A 361 17.42 -0.70 5.52
N ILE A 362 16.22 -0.56 6.07
CA ILE A 362 15.23 -1.63 6.20
C ILE A 362 13.94 -1.10 5.59
N PRO A 363 13.58 -1.49 4.37
CA PRO A 363 12.31 -1.11 3.76
C PRO A 363 11.16 -1.84 4.48
N THR A 364 10.00 -1.19 4.54
CA THR A 364 8.78 -1.76 5.11
C THR A 364 7.66 -1.71 4.09
N THR A 365 6.71 -2.64 4.17
CA THR A 365 5.49 -2.60 3.36
C THR A 365 4.29 -2.41 4.29
N THR A 366 3.47 -1.43 3.97
CA THR A 366 2.15 -1.21 4.57
C THR A 366 1.10 -1.78 3.64
N TYR A 367 0.32 -2.74 4.14
CA TYR A 367 -0.76 -3.37 3.41
C TYR A 367 -2.09 -2.70 3.71
N VAL A 368 -2.89 -2.52 2.65
CA VAL A 368 -4.30 -2.11 2.73
C VAL A 368 -5.16 -3.34 2.48
N GLU A 369 -6.00 -3.66 3.45
CA GLU A 369 -6.88 -4.83 3.40
C GLU A 369 -8.07 -4.60 2.46
N GLY A 370 -8.57 -5.70 1.89
CA GLY A 370 -9.80 -5.70 1.13
C GLY A 370 -11.03 -5.72 2.04
N THR A 371 -12.14 -5.22 1.52
CA THR A 371 -13.45 -5.28 2.18
C THR A 371 -14.39 -6.17 1.40
N TRP A 372 -15.01 -7.16 2.04
CA TRP A 372 -16.00 -8.04 1.42
C TRP A 372 -17.33 -7.31 1.24
N HIS A 373 -17.95 -7.55 0.08
CA HIS A 373 -19.30 -7.14 -0.25
C HIS A 373 -20.12 -8.33 -0.73
N ASP A 374 -21.26 -8.56 -0.08
CA ASP A 374 -22.21 -9.57 -0.51
C ASP A 374 -22.91 -9.17 -1.81
N GLY A 375 -23.28 -10.13 -2.62
CA GLY A 375 -23.98 -9.88 -3.87
C GLY A 375 -24.71 -11.12 -4.41
N ALA A 376 -25.65 -10.88 -5.30
CA ALA A 376 -26.50 -11.93 -5.88
C ALA A 376 -25.73 -12.97 -6.71
N THR A 377 -24.49 -12.67 -7.11
CA THR A 377 -23.66 -13.60 -7.89
C THR A 377 -23.08 -14.75 -7.06
N CYS A 378 -23.11 -14.65 -5.72
CA CYS A 378 -22.61 -15.68 -4.81
C CYS A 378 -23.52 -15.82 -3.57
N PRO A 379 -24.77 -16.33 -3.73
CA PRO A 379 -25.68 -16.51 -2.61
C PRO A 379 -25.22 -17.66 -1.71
N PRO A 380 -25.55 -17.63 -0.40
CA PRO A 380 -25.32 -18.78 0.49
C PRO A 380 -26.02 -20.03 -0.04
N ARG A 381 -25.37 -21.17 0.10
CA ARG A 381 -25.94 -22.49 -0.19
C ARG A 381 -26.60 -23.05 1.07
N ALA A 382 -27.78 -23.62 0.88
CA ALA A 382 -28.54 -24.29 1.94
C ALA A 382 -27.88 -25.59 2.38
#